data_27b7a20a142e9fce31b7f87f2d6c7d23
#
_entry.id   27b7a20a142e9fce31b7f87f2d6c7d23
#
_cell.length_a   1.000
_cell.length_b   1.000
_cell.length_c   1.000
_cell.angle_alpha   90.00
_cell.angle_beta   90.00
_cell.angle_gamma   90.00
#
_symmetry.space_group_name_H-M   'P 1'
#
loop_
_entity.id
_entity.type
_entity.pdbx_description
1 polymer ?
#
loop_
_entity_poly.entity_id
_entity_poly.type
_entity_poly.pdbx_seq_one_letter_code
_entity_poly.pdbx_strand_id
1 'polypeptide(L)'
;MKKRNYRIIMLVCLMPVVFLLLSGCQEKDNSKANKASAVSDAIAGEAVDADGGQKNYSLNLGEVSDLELAGEEIISLTSNKPDVVSVSDTGTLHALKQGKAKVTVKIKADDSAVKTVYHVKVKKRGMVYPVFSMMKGEHLDMQFSIADTDAVWESKNPRVAKISKTGKVTAEKTGQARLIARAGDGKKYRCDLRVTKRIKDVIYLTFDDGPNRYSTTKILDILKKNNVKATFFELKPAVKDFDLTKRVIEEGHSLALHGYQHKYEIVYKSQKVYHENLDKLRNLFFQKFGVWCTVSRFPGGSSNTRSRYNPGIMTKLTGKLHDWGYHYFDWNVDSCDAGGARSAADTFRNFKNGILKGRGNVVLMHDYYKNDKTIDALDKMIQYGKKQGFTFLPITASTDEVHHGVNN
;
A
#
# COMPACT_ATOMS: atom_id res chain seq x y z
N MET A 1 15.72 -39.95 10.62
CA MET A 1 15.64 -39.20 9.37
C MET A 1 16.08 -37.77 9.63
N LYS A 2 17.26 -37.37 9.14
CA LYS A 2 17.89 -36.07 9.37
C LYS A 2 17.26 -35.02 8.45
N LYS A 3 16.68 -33.96 9.02
CA LYS A 3 16.25 -32.78 8.28
C LYS A 3 17.51 -32.00 7.83
N ARG A 4 17.72 -31.92 6.53
CA ARG A 4 18.76 -31.08 5.92
C ARG A 4 18.23 -29.65 5.80
N ASN A 5 18.80 -28.76 6.60
CA ASN A 5 18.63 -27.31 6.44
C ASN A 5 19.44 -26.85 5.22
N TYR A 6 18.77 -26.39 4.18
CA TYR A 6 19.41 -25.70 3.08
C TYR A 6 19.62 -24.23 3.44
N ARG A 7 20.86 -23.87 3.73
CA ARG A 7 21.30 -22.47 3.77
C ARG A 7 21.45 -21.99 2.31
N ILE A 8 20.60 -21.05 1.90
CA ILE A 8 20.82 -20.33 0.64
C ILE A 8 21.80 -19.21 0.94
N ILE A 9 23.04 -19.38 0.51
CA ILE A 9 24.07 -18.33 0.50
C ILE A 9 23.76 -17.47 -0.72
N MET A 10 23.25 -16.27 -0.50
CA MET A 10 23.15 -15.27 -1.55
C MET A 10 24.51 -14.57 -1.69
N LEU A 11 25.21 -14.90 -2.77
CA LEU A 11 26.47 -14.21 -3.17
C LEU A 11 26.09 -12.79 -3.62
N VAL A 12 26.38 -11.80 -2.78
CA VAL A 12 26.25 -10.39 -3.15
C VAL A 12 27.45 -10.06 -4.02
N CYS A 13 27.25 -9.98 -5.34
CA CYS A 13 28.21 -9.35 -6.24
C CYS A 13 28.33 -7.87 -5.91
N LEU A 14 29.39 -7.50 -5.21
CA LEU A 14 29.85 -6.13 -5.03
C LEU A 14 30.36 -5.62 -6.39
N MET A 15 29.58 -4.80 -7.08
CA MET A 15 30.11 -3.86 -8.06
C MET A 15 30.30 -2.51 -7.38
N PRO A 16 31.41 -1.80 -7.63
CA PRO A 16 31.66 -0.51 -7.01
C PRO A 16 30.73 0.55 -7.62
N VAL A 17 29.82 1.05 -6.78
CA VAL A 17 29.04 2.24 -7.11
C VAL A 17 29.90 3.45 -6.80
N VAL A 18 30.22 4.21 -7.80
CA VAL A 18 30.82 5.55 -7.67
C VAL A 18 29.87 6.44 -6.87
N PHE A 19 30.26 6.74 -5.65
CA PHE A 19 29.57 7.69 -4.77
C PHE A 19 29.86 9.09 -5.27
N LEU A 20 28.85 9.77 -5.77
CA LEU A 20 28.81 11.22 -5.77
C LEU A 20 28.37 11.68 -4.38
N LEU A 21 29.30 12.36 -3.70
CA LEU A 21 29.21 12.92 -2.38
C LEU A 21 27.96 13.77 -2.20
N LEU A 22 27.06 13.31 -1.37
CA LEU A 22 26.17 14.20 -0.61
C LEU A 22 26.53 13.99 0.86
N SER A 23 27.11 15.04 1.43
CA SER A 23 27.58 15.14 2.80
C SER A 23 26.56 14.65 3.81
N GLY A 24 26.90 13.55 4.48
CA GLY A 24 26.19 13.04 5.63
C GLY A 24 26.55 13.83 6.87
N CYS A 25 25.55 14.30 7.60
CA CYS A 25 25.73 14.64 9.00
C CYS A 25 25.83 13.34 9.80
N GLN A 26 27.03 13.06 10.29
CA GLN A 26 27.26 12.13 11.36
C GLN A 26 26.71 12.74 12.66
N GLU A 27 25.69 12.15 13.24
CA GLU A 27 25.38 12.37 14.65
C GLU A 27 26.40 11.64 15.51
N LYS A 28 27.23 12.43 16.18
CA LYS A 28 28.10 11.98 17.27
C LYS A 28 27.22 11.53 18.46
N ASP A 29 27.46 10.32 18.88
CA ASP A 29 26.95 9.77 20.13
C ASP A 29 27.59 10.52 21.30
N ASN A 30 26.85 11.41 21.93
CA ASN A 30 27.21 11.99 23.19
C ASN A 30 26.31 11.40 24.29
N SER A 31 26.85 10.39 24.95
CA SER A 31 26.32 9.87 26.22
C SER A 31 26.43 10.92 27.31
N LYS A 32 25.34 11.58 27.66
CA LYS A 32 25.08 12.04 29.04
C LYS A 32 23.58 12.18 29.26
N ALA A 33 23.17 11.57 30.36
CA ALA A 33 21.81 11.55 30.86
C ALA A 33 21.21 12.94 31.00
N ASN A 34 20.02 13.15 30.46
CA ASN A 34 18.87 13.71 31.16
C ASN A 34 17.67 13.92 30.21
N LYS A 35 16.49 13.61 30.78
CA LYS A 35 15.15 13.90 30.28
C LYS A 35 14.57 12.99 29.20
N ALA A 36 13.97 11.93 29.69
CA ALA A 36 12.84 11.24 29.06
C ALA A 36 11.63 12.19 28.95
N SER A 37 11.56 13.01 27.91
CA SER A 37 10.33 13.78 27.58
C SER A 37 10.25 14.31 26.16
N ALA A 38 11.17 13.96 25.26
CA ALA A 38 11.20 14.57 23.92
C ALA A 38 10.98 13.59 22.76
N VAL A 39 10.63 12.33 23.02
CA VAL A 39 10.42 11.32 21.95
C VAL A 39 8.95 10.89 21.81
N SER A 40 8.05 11.38 22.69
CA SER A 40 6.61 11.07 22.63
C SER A 40 5.82 11.95 21.62
N ASP A 41 6.39 13.04 21.13
CA ASP A 41 5.62 14.04 20.35
C ASP A 41 5.47 13.73 18.86
N ALA A 42 5.99 12.62 18.35
CA ALA A 42 5.92 12.29 16.92
C ALA A 42 4.89 11.19 16.58
N ILE A 43 4.24 10.57 17.57
CA ILE A 43 3.29 9.45 17.34
C ILE A 43 1.98 9.64 18.14
N ALA A 44 1.79 10.76 18.80
CA ALA A 44 0.62 10.97 19.64
C ALA A 44 -0.59 11.40 18.81
N GLY A 45 -1.31 10.43 18.26
CA GLY A 45 -2.75 10.56 18.10
C GLY A 45 -3.39 10.22 19.45
N GLU A 46 -3.52 11.18 20.35
CA GLU A 46 -4.25 10.98 21.60
C GLU A 46 -5.73 10.76 21.33
N ALA A 47 -6.33 9.84 22.08
CA ALA A 47 -7.76 9.56 22.07
C ALA A 47 -8.56 10.82 22.44
N VAL A 48 -9.69 11.05 21.77
CA VAL A 48 -10.52 12.24 21.92
C VAL A 48 -11.55 12.03 22.99
N ASP A 49 -11.73 13.05 23.82
CA ASP A 49 -12.95 13.29 24.58
C ASP A 49 -14.10 13.69 23.65
N ALA A 50 -15.33 13.40 24.05
CA ALA A 50 -16.56 13.58 23.26
C ALA A 50 -16.91 15.03 22.91
N ASP A 51 -16.06 16.00 23.24
CA ASP A 51 -16.24 17.41 22.92
C ASP A 51 -15.21 17.85 21.87
N GLY A 52 -15.68 18.38 20.73
CA GLY A 52 -14.90 18.66 19.53
C GLY A 52 -13.58 19.40 19.80
N GLY A 53 -12.46 18.69 19.67
CA GLY A 53 -11.14 19.11 20.11
C GLY A 53 -10.21 19.60 19.00
N GLN A 54 -9.10 20.24 19.40
CA GLN A 54 -7.96 20.52 18.53
C GLN A 54 -6.88 19.46 18.73
N LYS A 55 -6.33 18.94 17.63
CA LYS A 55 -5.26 17.92 17.65
C LYS A 55 -4.06 18.40 16.85
N ASN A 56 -2.86 18.11 17.35
CA ASN A 56 -1.62 18.40 16.64
C ASN A 56 -1.15 17.14 15.89
N TYR A 57 -0.77 17.31 14.63
CA TYR A 57 -0.32 16.24 13.77
C TYR A 57 0.98 16.63 13.05
N SER A 58 1.92 15.72 12.89
CA SER A 58 3.19 16.01 12.25
C SER A 58 3.48 14.95 11.20
N LEU A 59 3.67 15.38 9.95
CA LEU A 59 3.99 14.54 8.81
C LEU A 59 5.32 14.96 8.19
N ASN A 60 6.02 14.04 7.56
CA ASN A 60 7.13 14.38 6.67
C ASN A 60 6.59 14.64 5.26
N LEU A 61 7.28 15.46 4.49
CA LEU A 61 6.92 15.69 3.09
C LEU A 61 6.89 14.37 2.30
N GLY A 62 5.76 14.09 1.65
CA GLY A 62 5.48 12.84 0.95
C GLY A 62 4.90 11.73 1.83
N GLU A 63 4.73 11.95 3.13
CA GLU A 63 4.10 11.00 4.03
C GLU A 63 2.59 10.97 3.84
N VAL A 64 2.03 9.76 3.93
CA VAL A 64 0.60 9.50 3.91
C VAL A 64 0.20 8.96 5.27
N SER A 65 -0.82 9.52 5.86
CA SER A 65 -1.32 9.10 7.18
C SER A 65 -2.83 9.29 7.24
N ASP A 66 -3.48 8.49 8.01
CA ASP A 66 -4.93 8.55 8.14
C ASP A 66 -5.37 9.07 9.52
N LEU A 67 -6.56 9.64 9.59
CA LEU A 67 -7.14 10.21 10.81
C LEU A 67 -7.98 9.21 11.64
N GLU A 68 -7.93 7.92 11.32
CA GLU A 68 -8.65 6.86 12.05
C GLU A 68 -10.19 7.04 12.09
N LEU A 69 -10.76 7.54 11.00
CA LEU A 69 -12.20 7.79 10.87
C LEU A 69 -12.99 6.58 10.32
N ALA A 70 -12.37 5.41 10.25
CA ALA A 70 -13.02 4.21 9.73
C ALA A 70 -14.19 3.78 10.61
N GLY A 71 -15.36 3.68 10.00
CA GLY A 71 -16.62 3.34 10.71
C GLY A 71 -17.37 4.54 11.29
N GLU A 72 -16.85 5.76 11.13
CA GLU A 72 -17.55 6.99 11.46
C GLU A 72 -18.39 7.50 10.26
N GLU A 73 -19.59 8.03 10.50
CA GLU A 73 -20.38 8.70 9.47
C GLU A 73 -19.82 10.11 9.24
N ILE A 74 -19.03 10.26 8.17
CA ILE A 74 -18.32 11.51 7.88
C ILE A 74 -19.26 12.49 7.18
N ILE A 75 -19.52 13.64 7.80
CA ILE A 75 -20.29 14.74 7.23
C ILE A 75 -19.41 15.57 6.28
N SER A 76 -18.20 15.93 6.72
CA SER A 76 -17.27 16.67 5.88
C SER A 76 -15.84 16.54 6.34
N LEU A 77 -14.92 16.58 5.36
CA LEU A 77 -13.48 16.60 5.53
C LEU A 77 -12.90 17.70 4.64
N THR A 78 -12.21 18.66 5.25
CA THR A 78 -11.64 19.80 4.50
C THR A 78 -10.25 20.18 4.99
N SER A 79 -9.37 20.52 4.08
CA SER A 79 -8.09 21.14 4.38
C SER A 79 -8.14 22.63 3.98
N ASN A 80 -7.70 23.51 4.86
CA ASN A 80 -7.58 24.94 4.55
C ASN A 80 -6.42 25.27 3.62
N LYS A 81 -5.49 24.30 3.41
CA LYS A 81 -4.36 24.40 2.48
C LYS A 81 -4.14 23.03 1.81
N PRO A 82 -4.98 22.67 0.83
CA PRO A 82 -4.91 21.38 0.18
C PRO A 82 -3.63 21.15 -0.63
N ASP A 83 -2.91 22.20 -1.00
CA ASP A 83 -1.58 22.16 -1.59
C ASP A 83 -0.48 21.78 -0.59
N VAL A 84 -0.68 22.00 0.71
CA VAL A 84 0.24 21.58 1.78
C VAL A 84 -0.12 20.20 2.31
N VAL A 85 -1.39 20.01 2.64
CA VAL A 85 -1.96 18.72 3.09
C VAL A 85 -3.31 18.53 2.44
N SER A 86 -3.44 17.56 1.56
CA SER A 86 -4.75 17.12 1.11
C SER A 86 -5.30 16.06 2.08
N VAL A 87 -6.62 15.96 2.15
CA VAL A 87 -7.32 14.96 2.96
C VAL A 87 -8.34 14.25 2.10
N SER A 88 -8.40 12.92 2.20
CA SER A 88 -9.41 12.12 1.52
C SER A 88 -10.76 12.16 2.23
N ASP A 89 -11.82 11.74 1.54
CA ASP A 89 -13.16 11.55 2.13
C ASP A 89 -13.20 10.44 3.21
N THR A 90 -12.17 9.59 3.25
CA THR A 90 -11.97 8.57 4.29
C THR A 90 -11.03 9.01 5.42
N GLY A 91 -10.50 10.26 5.36
CA GLY A 91 -9.60 10.79 6.38
C GLY A 91 -8.11 10.53 6.14
N THR A 92 -7.72 10.09 4.94
CA THR A 92 -6.29 9.95 4.61
C THR A 92 -5.66 11.30 4.32
N LEU A 93 -4.60 11.65 5.04
CA LEU A 93 -3.80 12.85 4.86
C LEU A 93 -2.64 12.58 3.90
N HIS A 94 -2.38 13.53 3.02
CA HIS A 94 -1.20 13.54 2.14
C HIS A 94 -0.39 14.79 2.40
N ALA A 95 0.86 14.64 2.80
CA ALA A 95 1.81 15.72 3.00
C ALA A 95 2.45 16.13 1.67
N LEU A 96 1.88 17.09 0.97
CA LEU A 96 2.25 17.48 -0.40
C LEU A 96 3.35 18.54 -0.46
N LYS A 97 3.40 19.44 0.53
CA LYS A 97 4.35 20.55 0.57
C LYS A 97 4.73 20.87 2.01
N GLN A 98 5.97 21.26 2.25
CA GLN A 98 6.40 21.73 3.57
C GLN A 98 5.57 22.93 4.02
N GLY A 99 5.06 22.89 5.26
CA GLY A 99 4.22 23.95 5.78
C GLY A 99 3.32 23.53 6.93
N LYS A 100 2.29 24.31 7.17
CA LYS A 100 1.24 24.02 8.16
C LYS A 100 -0.13 24.13 7.49
N ALA A 101 -1.01 23.20 7.77
CA ALA A 101 -2.40 23.21 7.35
C ALA A 101 -3.32 22.86 8.52
N LYS A 102 -4.59 23.27 8.43
CA LYS A 102 -5.65 22.81 9.32
C LYS A 102 -6.57 21.89 8.55
N VAL A 103 -6.76 20.69 9.05
CA VAL A 103 -7.74 19.73 8.51
C VAL A 103 -8.92 19.69 9.48
N THR A 104 -10.09 20.01 8.97
CA THR A 104 -11.34 19.99 9.74
C THR A 104 -12.13 18.75 9.37
N VAL A 105 -12.50 18.00 10.38
CA VAL A 105 -13.31 16.80 10.30
C VAL A 105 -14.64 17.09 11.00
N LYS A 106 -15.75 16.77 10.35
CA LYS A 106 -17.07 16.72 10.97
C LYS A 106 -17.64 15.31 10.80
N ILE A 107 -17.99 14.69 11.90
CA ILE A 107 -18.65 13.39 11.94
C ILE A 107 -20.01 13.52 12.58
N LYS A 108 -20.93 12.64 12.22
CA LYS A 108 -22.22 12.54 12.86
C LYS A 108 -22.08 11.72 14.15
N ALA A 109 -22.56 12.26 15.25
CA ALA A 109 -22.62 11.60 16.55
C ALA A 109 -24.03 11.76 17.09
N ASP A 110 -24.79 10.67 17.10
CA ASP A 110 -26.21 10.66 17.44
C ASP A 110 -26.99 11.75 16.67
N ASP A 111 -27.63 12.70 17.38
CA ASP A 111 -28.38 13.81 16.80
C ASP A 111 -27.57 15.10 16.59
N SER A 112 -26.24 15.05 16.78
CA SER A 112 -25.37 16.20 16.68
C SER A 112 -24.16 15.94 15.73
N ALA A 113 -23.48 17.03 15.32
CA ALA A 113 -22.24 16.95 14.56
C ALA A 113 -21.04 17.29 15.45
N VAL A 114 -20.11 16.36 15.58
CA VAL A 114 -18.83 16.62 16.28
C VAL A 114 -17.80 17.16 15.28
N LYS A 115 -17.17 18.28 15.64
CA LYS A 115 -16.12 18.93 14.83
C LYS A 115 -14.77 18.77 15.51
N THR A 116 -13.81 18.18 14.80
CA THR A 116 -12.41 18.10 15.22
C THR A 116 -11.52 18.86 14.24
N VAL A 117 -10.55 19.63 14.76
CA VAL A 117 -9.58 20.36 13.95
C VAL A 117 -8.18 19.78 14.20
N TYR A 118 -7.57 19.30 13.14
CA TYR A 118 -6.20 18.79 13.14
C TYR A 118 -5.25 19.87 12.64
N HIS A 119 -4.31 20.31 13.48
CA HIS A 119 -3.21 21.19 13.11
C HIS A 119 -2.06 20.36 12.55
N VAL A 120 -1.98 20.25 11.24
CA VAL A 120 -0.99 19.40 10.56
C VAL A 120 0.23 20.22 10.20
N LYS A 121 1.42 19.80 10.67
CA LYS A 121 2.72 20.35 10.31
C LYS A 121 3.46 19.38 9.40
N VAL A 122 3.70 19.78 8.16
CA VAL A 122 4.56 19.03 7.23
C VAL A 122 5.99 19.51 7.38
N LYS A 123 6.86 18.58 7.78
CA LYS A 123 8.31 18.81 7.94
C LYS A 123 9.04 18.54 6.63
N LYS A 124 10.32 18.94 6.55
CA LYS A 124 11.21 18.57 5.45
C LYS A 124 11.23 17.04 5.29
N ARG A 125 11.32 16.57 4.04
CA ARG A 125 11.32 15.14 3.72
C ARG A 125 12.34 14.38 4.56
N GLY A 126 11.84 13.49 5.40
CA GLY A 126 12.63 12.41 6.00
C GLY A 126 12.67 11.20 5.07
N MET A 127 13.30 10.11 5.48
CA MET A 127 13.21 8.85 4.76
C MET A 127 11.74 8.41 4.70
N VAL A 128 11.21 8.20 3.49
CA VAL A 128 9.84 7.68 3.31
C VAL A 128 9.88 6.21 3.72
N TYR A 129 9.17 5.88 4.77
CA TYR A 129 9.00 4.49 5.21
C TYR A 129 7.73 3.93 4.59
N PRO A 130 7.71 2.63 4.22
CA PRO A 130 6.45 1.99 3.84
C PRO A 130 5.43 2.19 4.97
N VAL A 131 4.30 2.76 4.63
CA VAL A 131 3.14 2.82 5.51
C VAL A 131 2.20 1.71 5.07
N PHE A 132 1.78 0.87 5.99
CA PHE A 132 0.73 -0.10 5.71
C PHE A 132 -0.33 -0.09 6.81
N SER A 133 -1.51 -0.48 6.42
CA SER A 133 -2.66 -0.51 7.31
C SER A 133 -3.07 -1.95 7.57
N MET A 134 -3.44 -2.24 8.81
CA MET A 134 -4.05 -3.50 9.22
C MET A 134 -5.38 -3.21 9.90
N MET A 135 -6.34 -4.11 9.77
CA MET A 135 -7.53 -4.05 10.61
C MET A 135 -7.27 -4.71 11.96
N LYS A 136 -7.92 -4.25 13.02
CA LYS A 136 -7.81 -4.88 14.33
C LYS A 136 -8.10 -6.38 14.26
N GLY A 137 -7.22 -7.17 14.85
CA GLY A 137 -7.27 -8.62 14.87
C GLY A 137 -6.51 -9.31 13.74
N GLU A 138 -6.00 -8.58 12.76
CA GLU A 138 -5.19 -9.15 11.68
C GLU A 138 -3.77 -9.47 12.12
N HIS A 139 -3.16 -10.39 11.39
CA HIS A 139 -1.77 -10.81 11.56
C HIS A 139 -1.01 -10.65 10.25
N LEU A 140 0.26 -10.23 10.35
CA LEU A 140 1.16 -10.08 9.21
C LEU A 140 2.55 -10.57 9.59
N ASP A 141 3.17 -11.35 8.74
CA ASP A 141 4.55 -11.75 8.92
C ASP A 141 5.50 -10.78 8.19
N MET A 142 6.21 -9.97 8.97
CA MET A 142 7.10 -8.91 8.48
C MET A 142 8.47 -9.40 8.04
N GLN A 143 8.88 -10.62 8.38
CA GLN A 143 10.19 -11.14 7.98
C GLN A 143 10.37 -11.16 6.45
N PHE A 144 9.27 -11.20 5.71
CA PHE A 144 9.27 -11.11 4.26
C PHE A 144 9.48 -9.69 3.71
N SER A 145 9.35 -8.67 4.55
CA SER A 145 9.57 -7.27 4.15
C SER A 145 11.04 -6.87 4.17
N ILE A 146 11.91 -7.75 4.70
CA ILE A 146 13.35 -7.51 4.81
C ILE A 146 14.07 -8.80 4.40
N ALA A 147 15.04 -8.66 3.50
CA ALA A 147 15.84 -9.77 3.01
C ALA A 147 16.74 -10.42 4.08
N ASP A 148 16.78 -9.86 5.29
CA ASP A 148 17.62 -10.31 6.39
C ASP A 148 16.78 -11.10 7.41
N THR A 149 17.00 -12.42 7.45
CA THR A 149 16.31 -13.34 8.36
C THR A 149 16.78 -13.22 9.81
N ASP A 150 17.89 -12.55 10.07
CA ASP A 150 18.45 -12.37 11.41
C ASP A 150 18.03 -11.03 12.06
N ALA A 151 17.10 -10.33 11.44
CA ALA A 151 16.60 -9.07 11.96
C ALA A 151 15.83 -9.26 13.28
N VAL A 152 16.15 -8.41 14.25
CA VAL A 152 15.41 -8.34 15.52
C VAL A 152 14.38 -7.22 15.43
N TRP A 153 13.13 -7.57 15.70
CA TRP A 153 12.00 -6.67 15.57
C TRP A 153 11.55 -6.09 16.90
N GLU A 154 11.16 -4.82 16.88
CA GLU A 154 10.50 -4.15 18.01
C GLU A 154 9.33 -3.28 17.52
N SER A 155 8.29 -3.16 18.35
CA SER A 155 7.20 -2.18 18.15
C SER A 155 7.38 -1.03 19.13
N LYS A 156 7.30 0.20 18.65
CA LYS A 156 7.32 1.40 19.50
C LYS A 156 5.98 1.68 20.16
N ASN A 157 4.92 0.99 19.73
CA ASN A 157 3.61 1.03 20.39
C ASN A 157 2.99 -0.38 20.44
N PRO A 158 3.44 -1.25 21.35
CA PRO A 158 2.95 -2.63 21.42
C PRO A 158 1.48 -2.76 21.88
N ARG A 159 0.88 -1.69 22.43
CA ARG A 159 -0.57 -1.66 22.73
C ARG A 159 -1.41 -1.57 21.46
N VAL A 160 -0.88 -0.97 20.40
CA VAL A 160 -1.54 -0.87 19.09
C VAL A 160 -1.19 -2.07 18.23
N ALA A 161 0.08 -2.40 18.12
CA ALA A 161 0.52 -3.57 17.37
C ALA A 161 1.71 -4.23 18.06
N LYS A 162 1.56 -5.50 18.38
CA LYS A 162 2.66 -6.35 18.86
C LYS A 162 3.44 -6.89 17.67
N ILE A 163 4.74 -7.08 17.85
CA ILE A 163 5.58 -7.79 16.89
C ILE A 163 6.47 -8.80 17.63
N SER A 164 6.53 -10.01 17.11
CA SER A 164 7.43 -11.04 17.65
C SER A 164 8.88 -10.76 17.23
N LYS A 165 9.84 -11.43 17.88
CA LYS A 165 11.25 -11.36 17.47
C LYS A 165 11.47 -11.84 16.04
N THR A 166 10.59 -12.68 15.53
CA THR A 166 10.63 -13.23 14.16
C THR A 166 9.86 -12.39 13.14
N GLY A 167 9.32 -11.24 13.55
CA GLY A 167 8.63 -10.32 12.64
C GLY A 167 7.13 -10.55 12.47
N LYS A 168 6.50 -11.43 13.26
CA LYS A 168 5.04 -11.60 13.21
C LYS A 168 4.35 -10.46 13.94
N VAL A 169 3.60 -9.64 13.20
CA VAL A 169 2.80 -8.53 13.71
C VAL A 169 1.39 -9.01 14.07
N THR A 170 0.86 -8.50 15.17
CA THR A 170 -0.54 -8.65 15.58
C THR A 170 -1.15 -7.27 15.83
N ALA A 171 -2.24 -6.95 15.13
CA ALA A 171 -2.97 -5.70 15.28
C ALA A 171 -3.94 -5.77 16.46
N GLU A 172 -3.57 -5.17 17.60
CA GLU A 172 -4.28 -5.32 18.88
C GLU A 172 -5.37 -4.25 19.08
N LYS A 173 -5.04 -3.00 18.80
CA LYS A 173 -5.91 -1.85 19.03
C LYS A 173 -5.75 -0.84 17.91
N THR A 174 -6.83 -0.12 17.60
CA THR A 174 -6.77 1.01 16.65
C THR A 174 -5.73 2.04 17.09
N GLY A 175 -5.02 2.60 16.11
CA GLY A 175 -3.95 3.56 16.34
C GLY A 175 -2.77 3.36 15.42
N GLN A 176 -1.66 4.01 15.75
CA GLN A 176 -0.42 3.93 14.97
C GLN A 176 0.71 3.28 15.79
N ALA A 177 1.52 2.48 15.12
CA ALA A 177 2.72 1.89 15.68
C ALA A 177 3.86 2.00 14.69
N ARG A 178 5.05 2.32 15.18
CA ARG A 178 6.28 2.20 14.40
C ARG A 178 6.93 0.87 14.71
N LEU A 179 7.16 0.08 13.69
CA LEU A 179 7.91 -1.17 13.76
C LEU A 179 9.35 -0.90 13.32
N ILE A 180 10.30 -1.46 14.04
CA ILE A 180 11.72 -1.32 13.74
C ILE A 180 12.32 -2.70 13.69
N ALA A 181 13.03 -3.00 12.59
CA ALA A 181 13.91 -4.15 12.51
C ALA A 181 15.37 -3.69 12.57
N ARG A 182 16.16 -4.41 13.33
CA ARG A 182 17.62 -4.27 13.39
C ARG A 182 18.23 -5.49 12.74
N ALA A 183 18.84 -5.31 11.59
CA ALA A 183 19.54 -6.38 10.89
C ALA A 183 20.88 -6.71 11.56
N GLY A 184 21.40 -7.90 11.30
CA GLY A 184 22.68 -8.34 11.84
C GLY A 184 23.88 -7.48 11.42
N ASP A 185 23.80 -6.78 10.27
CA ASP A 185 24.77 -5.80 9.80
C ASP A 185 24.64 -4.41 10.46
N GLY A 186 23.78 -4.27 11.46
CA GLY A 186 23.52 -3.01 12.18
C GLY A 186 22.55 -2.04 11.49
N LYS A 187 22.10 -2.34 10.29
CA LYS A 187 21.10 -1.50 9.59
C LYS A 187 19.77 -1.52 10.32
N LYS A 188 19.10 -0.39 10.32
CA LYS A 188 17.75 -0.22 10.89
C LYS A 188 16.74 0.02 9.78
N TYR A 189 15.74 -0.84 9.74
CA TYR A 189 14.59 -0.68 8.88
C TYR A 189 13.41 -0.23 9.72
N ARG A 190 12.65 0.71 9.20
CA ARG A 190 11.50 1.27 9.90
C ARG A 190 10.27 1.10 9.01
N CYS A 191 9.14 0.88 9.67
CA CYS A 191 7.86 0.77 9.01
C CYS A 191 6.80 1.40 9.92
N ASP A 192 5.96 2.26 9.37
CA ASP A 192 4.85 2.81 10.09
C ASP A 192 3.60 1.99 9.79
N LEU A 193 3.03 1.41 10.84
CA LEU A 193 1.83 0.59 10.79
C LEU A 193 0.67 1.38 11.39
N ARG A 194 -0.45 1.29 10.71
CA ARG A 194 -1.70 1.78 11.20
C ARG A 194 -2.70 0.65 11.38
N VAL A 195 -3.33 0.61 12.55
CA VAL A 195 -4.41 -0.31 12.84
C VAL A 195 -5.74 0.43 12.83
N THR A 196 -6.67 -0.01 11.98
CA THR A 196 -8.01 0.53 11.86
C THR A 196 -9.05 -0.39 12.51
N LYS A 197 -10.27 0.11 12.72
CA LYS A 197 -11.44 -0.75 13.00
C LYS A 197 -11.61 -1.73 11.85
N ARG A 198 -12.18 -2.90 12.11
CA ARG A 198 -12.55 -3.82 11.04
C ARG A 198 -13.70 -3.23 10.24
N ILE A 199 -13.47 -3.03 8.94
CA ILE A 199 -14.45 -2.46 8.00
C ILE A 199 -15.00 -3.59 7.15
N LYS A 200 -16.31 -3.61 6.97
CA LYS A 200 -17.01 -4.41 5.97
C LYS A 200 -17.35 -3.51 4.77
N ASP A 201 -17.77 -4.08 3.67
CA ASP A 201 -18.19 -3.30 2.49
C ASP A 201 -17.07 -2.45 1.88
N VAL A 202 -15.92 -3.07 1.62
CA VAL A 202 -14.76 -2.40 1.04
C VAL A 202 -14.70 -2.66 -0.47
N ILE A 203 -14.31 -1.63 -1.23
CA ILE A 203 -13.92 -1.74 -2.64
C ILE A 203 -12.42 -1.42 -2.75
N TYR A 204 -11.67 -2.36 -3.29
CA TYR A 204 -10.28 -2.20 -3.68
C TYR A 204 -10.23 -2.05 -5.20
N LEU A 205 -10.10 -0.80 -5.69
CA LEU A 205 -9.87 -0.56 -7.11
C LEU A 205 -8.43 -0.95 -7.44
N THR A 206 -8.24 -1.79 -8.44
CA THR A 206 -6.92 -2.24 -8.86
C THR A 206 -6.71 -2.05 -10.35
N PHE A 207 -5.49 -1.62 -10.72
CA PHE A 207 -5.09 -1.35 -12.09
C PHE A 207 -3.83 -2.13 -12.41
N ASP A 208 -3.86 -2.92 -13.48
CA ASP A 208 -2.76 -3.75 -13.95
C ASP A 208 -2.12 -3.15 -15.21
N ASP A 209 -0.86 -3.53 -15.50
CA ASP A 209 -0.11 -3.24 -16.74
C ASP A 209 0.47 -1.83 -16.89
N GLY A 210 0.23 -0.91 -15.96
CA GLY A 210 0.87 0.41 -15.96
C GLY A 210 2.33 0.41 -15.51
N PRO A 211 2.94 1.62 -15.43
CA PRO A 211 2.34 2.92 -15.70
C PRO A 211 2.34 3.29 -17.18
N ASN A 212 1.36 4.11 -17.58
CA ASN A 212 1.22 4.63 -18.92
C ASN A 212 0.81 6.11 -18.93
N ARG A 213 1.50 6.93 -19.70
CA ARG A 213 1.26 8.39 -19.77
C ARG A 213 -0.17 8.77 -20.06
N TYR A 214 -0.84 8.03 -20.93
CA TYR A 214 -2.22 8.35 -21.30
C TYR A 214 -3.22 7.91 -20.23
N SER A 215 -3.18 6.63 -19.86
CA SER A 215 -4.21 6.04 -18.99
C SER A 215 -3.95 6.30 -17.52
N THR A 216 -2.74 6.01 -17.03
CA THR A 216 -2.40 6.16 -15.61
C THR A 216 -2.56 7.61 -15.15
N THR A 217 -2.16 8.61 -15.98
CA THR A 217 -2.35 10.03 -15.65
C THR A 217 -3.82 10.37 -15.42
N LYS A 218 -4.70 10.00 -16.36
CA LYS A 218 -6.14 10.28 -16.28
C LYS A 218 -6.81 9.55 -15.10
N ILE A 219 -6.42 8.30 -14.87
CA ILE A 219 -6.92 7.50 -13.75
C ILE A 219 -6.54 8.17 -12.43
N LEU A 220 -5.27 8.57 -12.25
CA LEU A 220 -4.82 9.28 -11.07
C LEU A 220 -5.58 10.61 -10.86
N ASP A 221 -5.85 11.36 -11.93
CA ASP A 221 -6.63 12.59 -11.85
C ASP A 221 -8.07 12.35 -11.39
N ILE A 222 -8.71 11.28 -11.89
CA ILE A 222 -10.06 10.88 -11.46
C ILE A 222 -10.06 10.42 -10.00
N LEU A 223 -9.10 9.59 -9.60
CA LEU A 223 -8.95 9.13 -8.22
C LEU A 223 -8.74 10.32 -7.27
N LYS A 224 -7.88 11.26 -7.65
CA LYS A 224 -7.61 12.49 -6.90
C LYS A 224 -8.86 13.37 -6.77
N LYS A 225 -9.58 13.63 -7.89
CA LYS A 225 -10.84 14.37 -7.91
C LYS A 225 -11.86 13.77 -6.93
N ASN A 226 -11.93 12.45 -6.89
CA ASN A 226 -12.87 11.71 -6.05
C ASN A 226 -12.34 11.43 -4.65
N ASN A 227 -11.08 11.74 -4.39
CA ASN A 227 -10.42 11.48 -3.13
C ASN A 227 -10.46 9.99 -2.72
N VAL A 228 -10.16 9.10 -3.66
CA VAL A 228 -10.15 7.65 -3.50
C VAL A 228 -8.73 7.13 -3.72
N LYS A 229 -8.34 6.13 -2.95
CA LYS A 229 -7.07 5.43 -3.11
C LYS A 229 -7.30 4.07 -3.76
N ALA A 230 -6.32 3.65 -4.55
CA ALA A 230 -6.35 2.43 -5.34
C ALA A 230 -5.02 1.69 -5.24
N THR A 231 -4.91 0.54 -5.88
CA THR A 231 -3.69 -0.25 -6.00
C THR A 231 -3.30 -0.36 -7.45
N PHE A 232 -2.04 -0.09 -7.74
CA PHE A 232 -1.46 -0.21 -9.07
C PHE A 232 -0.50 -1.39 -9.08
N PHE A 233 -0.86 -2.44 -9.81
CA PHE A 233 0.02 -3.58 -10.07
C PHE A 233 0.86 -3.23 -11.31
N GLU A 234 1.97 -2.56 -11.07
CA GLU A 234 2.80 -2.05 -12.17
C GLU A 234 3.73 -3.13 -12.74
N LEU A 235 3.94 -3.04 -14.03
CA LEU A 235 5.08 -3.61 -14.73
C LEU A 235 6.31 -2.73 -14.53
N LYS A 236 7.47 -3.13 -15.07
CA LYS A 236 8.65 -2.27 -15.08
C LYS A 236 8.36 -0.97 -15.82
N PRO A 237 8.36 0.18 -15.13
CA PRO A 237 8.17 1.47 -15.80
C PRO A 237 9.37 1.81 -16.69
N ALA A 238 9.11 2.50 -17.81
CA ALA A 238 10.16 3.16 -18.54
C ALA A 238 10.73 4.32 -17.71
N VAL A 239 11.99 4.67 -17.88
CA VAL A 239 12.64 5.76 -17.11
C VAL A 239 11.86 7.07 -17.22
N LYS A 240 11.32 7.38 -18.40
CA LYS A 240 10.49 8.56 -18.66
C LYS A 240 9.15 8.57 -17.90
N ASP A 241 8.74 7.41 -17.34
CA ASP A 241 7.46 7.23 -16.64
C ASP A 241 7.64 7.04 -15.13
N PHE A 242 8.87 7.17 -14.61
CA PHE A 242 9.17 7.08 -13.17
C PHE A 242 8.42 8.13 -12.33
N ASP A 243 8.11 9.28 -12.92
CA ASP A 243 7.30 10.31 -12.27
C ASP A 243 5.83 9.87 -12.07
N LEU A 244 5.29 8.99 -12.92
CA LEU A 244 3.97 8.40 -12.73
C LEU A 244 3.96 7.42 -11.55
N THR A 245 4.92 6.48 -11.51
CA THR A 245 5.10 5.59 -10.34
C THR A 245 5.30 6.40 -9.05
N LYS A 246 6.11 7.47 -9.12
CA LYS A 246 6.29 8.38 -8.00
C LYS A 246 4.98 9.05 -7.59
N ARG A 247 4.17 9.48 -8.57
CA ARG A 247 2.85 10.06 -8.34
C ARG A 247 1.89 9.07 -7.68
N VAL A 248 1.89 7.79 -8.12
CA VAL A 248 1.13 6.71 -7.47
C VAL A 248 1.45 6.65 -5.97
N ILE A 249 2.73 6.69 -5.61
CA ILE A 249 3.19 6.64 -4.22
C ILE A 249 2.82 7.91 -3.46
N GLU A 250 3.13 9.09 -4.03
CA GLU A 250 2.96 10.39 -3.37
C GLU A 250 1.48 10.78 -3.20
N GLU A 251 0.60 10.29 -4.05
CA GLU A 251 -0.84 10.46 -3.92
C GLU A 251 -1.48 9.40 -3.01
N GLY A 252 -0.69 8.49 -2.41
CA GLY A 252 -1.10 7.52 -1.39
C GLY A 252 -1.83 6.30 -1.91
N HIS A 253 -1.61 5.96 -3.15
CA HIS A 253 -2.02 4.69 -3.71
C HIS A 253 -1.02 3.59 -3.31
N SER A 254 -1.47 2.35 -3.33
CA SER A 254 -0.58 1.20 -3.14
C SER A 254 0.14 0.87 -4.44
N LEU A 255 1.47 0.83 -4.39
CA LEU A 255 2.29 0.30 -5.46
C LEU A 255 2.49 -1.20 -5.23
N ALA A 256 2.19 -2.01 -6.23
CA ALA A 256 2.27 -3.46 -6.19
C ALA A 256 2.97 -4.02 -7.43
N LEU A 257 3.32 -5.29 -7.41
CA LEU A 257 4.14 -5.94 -8.42
C LEU A 257 3.28 -6.74 -9.41
N HIS A 258 3.35 -6.39 -10.70
CA HIS A 258 2.82 -7.23 -11.78
C HIS A 258 3.90 -7.99 -12.54
N GLY A 259 5.15 -7.68 -12.29
CA GLY A 259 6.32 -8.31 -12.86
C GLY A 259 7.23 -7.32 -13.60
N TYR A 260 8.51 -7.66 -13.69
CA TYR A 260 9.47 -6.88 -14.46
C TYR A 260 9.15 -6.92 -15.97
N GLN A 261 8.53 -8.01 -16.43
CA GLN A 261 7.96 -8.19 -17.75
C GLN A 261 6.73 -9.11 -17.70
N HIS A 262 5.87 -9.03 -18.73
CA HIS A 262 4.57 -9.69 -18.78
C HIS A 262 4.47 -10.83 -19.81
N LYS A 263 5.55 -11.19 -20.52
CA LYS A 263 5.51 -12.24 -21.55
C LYS A 263 5.33 -13.61 -20.89
N TYR A 264 4.18 -14.23 -21.08
CA TYR A 264 3.79 -15.48 -20.42
C TYR A 264 4.82 -16.60 -20.63
N GLU A 265 5.34 -16.74 -21.86
CA GLU A 265 6.32 -17.77 -22.25
C GLU A 265 7.67 -17.60 -21.52
N ILE A 266 7.92 -16.41 -21.00
CA ILE A 266 9.11 -16.11 -20.22
C ILE A 266 8.80 -16.26 -18.73
N VAL A 267 7.79 -15.55 -18.23
CA VAL A 267 7.56 -15.46 -16.76
C VAL A 267 7.14 -16.79 -16.16
N TYR A 268 6.41 -17.63 -16.90
CA TYR A 268 5.99 -18.95 -16.43
C TYR A 268 6.89 -20.10 -16.88
N LYS A 269 8.11 -19.81 -17.34
CA LYS A 269 9.08 -20.84 -17.74
C LYS A 269 9.53 -21.71 -16.57
N SER A 270 9.69 -21.13 -15.37
CA SER A 270 10.02 -21.85 -14.14
C SER A 270 9.75 -20.99 -12.91
N GLN A 271 9.67 -21.64 -11.73
CA GLN A 271 9.56 -20.92 -10.45
C GLN A 271 10.70 -19.91 -10.25
N LYS A 272 11.94 -20.29 -10.60
CA LYS A 272 13.11 -19.41 -10.49
C LYS A 272 12.95 -18.17 -11.35
N VAL A 273 12.55 -18.31 -12.60
CA VAL A 273 12.36 -17.18 -13.52
C VAL A 273 11.24 -16.25 -13.02
N TYR A 274 10.15 -16.81 -12.52
CA TYR A 274 9.07 -16.00 -11.96
C TYR A 274 9.52 -15.23 -10.72
N HIS A 275 10.21 -15.89 -9.78
CA HIS A 275 10.74 -15.26 -8.58
C HIS A 275 11.71 -14.12 -8.92
N GLU A 276 12.67 -14.37 -9.82
CA GLU A 276 13.60 -13.35 -10.29
C GLU A 276 12.91 -12.17 -10.99
N ASN A 277 11.80 -12.44 -11.69
CA ASN A 277 11.00 -11.40 -12.35
C ASN A 277 10.35 -10.44 -11.31
N LEU A 278 9.82 -10.97 -10.22
CA LEU A 278 9.27 -10.17 -9.12
C LEU A 278 10.38 -9.44 -8.36
N ASP A 279 11.47 -10.14 -8.01
CA ASP A 279 12.59 -9.56 -7.26
C ASP A 279 13.25 -8.40 -8.01
N LYS A 280 13.42 -8.51 -9.32
CA LYS A 280 13.97 -7.43 -10.15
C LYS A 280 13.12 -6.18 -10.07
N LEU A 281 11.80 -6.33 -10.14
CA LEU A 281 10.88 -5.18 -10.06
C LEU A 281 10.86 -4.59 -8.65
N ARG A 282 10.76 -5.43 -7.61
CA ARG A 282 10.80 -5.00 -6.21
C ARG A 282 12.08 -4.22 -5.90
N ASN A 283 13.23 -4.73 -6.34
CA ASN A 283 14.51 -4.07 -6.14
C ASN A 283 14.58 -2.73 -6.89
N LEU A 284 14.04 -2.66 -8.11
CA LEU A 284 13.93 -1.40 -8.85
C LEU A 284 13.10 -0.37 -8.06
N PHE A 285 11.93 -0.75 -7.57
CA PHE A 285 11.06 0.14 -6.80
C PHE A 285 11.72 0.58 -5.49
N PHE A 286 12.41 -0.32 -4.81
CA PHE A 286 13.14 0.01 -3.60
C PHE A 286 14.29 1.00 -3.87
N GLN A 287 15.10 0.74 -4.89
CA GLN A 287 16.24 1.60 -5.25
C GLN A 287 15.82 3.00 -5.74
N LYS A 288 14.73 3.08 -6.51
CA LYS A 288 14.28 4.33 -7.11
C LYS A 288 13.34 5.14 -6.24
N PHE A 289 12.50 4.47 -5.46
CA PHE A 289 11.40 5.10 -4.73
C PHE A 289 11.43 4.83 -3.23
N GLY A 290 12.29 3.94 -2.73
CA GLY A 290 12.36 3.55 -1.32
C GLY A 290 11.18 2.69 -0.86
N VAL A 291 10.43 2.09 -1.79
CA VAL A 291 9.25 1.28 -1.50
C VAL A 291 9.56 -0.20 -1.67
N TRP A 292 9.41 -0.96 -0.59
CA TRP A 292 9.56 -2.42 -0.58
C TRP A 292 8.22 -3.09 -0.78
N CYS A 293 7.88 -3.43 -2.03
CA CYS A 293 6.61 -4.04 -2.38
C CYS A 293 6.61 -5.54 -2.03
N THR A 294 5.57 -5.99 -1.32
CA THR A 294 5.33 -7.42 -1.03
C THR A 294 4.01 -7.91 -1.61
N VAL A 295 3.18 -7.02 -2.11
CA VAL A 295 1.91 -7.34 -2.78
C VAL A 295 2.17 -7.53 -4.26
N SER A 296 1.63 -8.60 -4.83
CA SER A 296 1.80 -8.96 -6.24
C SER A 296 0.52 -9.47 -6.87
N ARG A 297 0.46 -9.49 -8.19
CA ARG A 297 -0.56 -10.18 -8.98
C ARG A 297 0.10 -10.92 -10.12
N PHE A 298 -0.33 -12.15 -10.34
CA PHE A 298 0.13 -12.95 -11.49
C PHE A 298 -0.35 -12.31 -12.80
N PRO A 299 0.53 -12.17 -13.82
CA PRO A 299 0.07 -11.91 -15.19
C PRO A 299 -1.06 -12.85 -15.61
N GLY A 300 -2.24 -12.29 -15.90
CA GLY A 300 -3.44 -13.06 -16.23
C GLY A 300 -4.11 -13.79 -15.06
N GLY A 301 -3.70 -13.53 -13.82
CA GLY A 301 -4.22 -14.16 -12.60
C GLY A 301 -3.69 -15.57 -12.34
N SER A 302 -3.95 -16.10 -11.13
CA SER A 302 -3.53 -17.46 -10.75
C SER A 302 -4.27 -18.55 -11.51
N SER A 303 -5.45 -18.25 -12.03
CA SER A 303 -6.29 -19.17 -12.84
C SER A 303 -6.01 -19.10 -14.35
N ASN A 304 -4.97 -18.37 -14.79
CA ASN A 304 -4.70 -18.17 -16.20
C ASN A 304 -4.45 -19.51 -16.94
N THR A 305 -4.84 -19.53 -18.22
CA THR A 305 -4.61 -20.68 -19.12
C THR A 305 -3.38 -20.49 -20.02
N ARG A 306 -2.75 -19.29 -19.97
CA ARG A 306 -1.59 -18.97 -20.79
C ARG A 306 -0.33 -19.71 -20.38
N SER A 307 -0.28 -20.20 -19.13
CA SER A 307 0.82 -20.99 -18.57
C SER A 307 0.75 -22.50 -18.89
N ARG A 308 -0.29 -22.97 -19.63
CA ARG A 308 -0.53 -24.41 -19.90
C ARG A 308 0.61 -25.12 -20.64
N TYR A 309 1.49 -24.38 -21.33
CA TYR A 309 2.70 -24.94 -21.94
C TYR A 309 3.72 -25.47 -20.91
N ASN A 310 3.58 -25.08 -19.62
CA ASN A 310 4.36 -25.58 -18.50
C ASN A 310 3.40 -26.17 -17.44
N PRO A 311 3.02 -27.44 -17.56
CA PRO A 311 2.01 -28.05 -16.67
C PRO A 311 2.42 -28.00 -15.20
N GLY A 312 1.45 -27.62 -14.34
CA GLY A 312 1.63 -27.53 -12.88
C GLY A 312 2.43 -26.31 -12.41
N ILE A 313 2.82 -25.38 -13.30
CA ILE A 313 3.61 -24.20 -12.90
C ILE A 313 2.83 -23.29 -11.96
N MET A 314 1.55 -23.05 -12.21
CA MET A 314 0.75 -22.15 -11.36
C MET A 314 0.53 -22.74 -9.98
N THR A 315 0.24 -24.03 -9.87
CA THR A 315 0.16 -24.75 -8.58
C THR A 315 1.45 -24.61 -7.78
N LYS A 316 2.61 -24.73 -8.43
CA LYS A 316 3.91 -24.57 -7.78
C LYS A 316 4.16 -23.13 -7.34
N LEU A 317 3.79 -22.13 -8.17
CA LEU A 317 3.99 -20.72 -7.88
C LEU A 317 3.09 -20.24 -6.75
N THR A 318 1.80 -20.56 -6.77
CA THR A 318 0.86 -20.16 -5.71
C THR A 318 1.25 -20.77 -4.37
N GLY A 319 1.77 -22.02 -4.35
CA GLY A 319 2.28 -22.65 -3.13
C GLY A 319 3.62 -22.10 -2.63
N LYS A 320 4.32 -21.24 -3.41
CA LYS A 320 5.65 -20.74 -3.05
C LYS A 320 5.73 -19.25 -2.79
N LEU A 321 4.77 -18.46 -3.26
CA LEU A 321 4.84 -17.00 -3.16
C LEU A 321 5.01 -16.51 -1.72
N HIS A 322 4.27 -17.06 -0.78
CA HIS A 322 4.40 -16.71 0.64
C HIS A 322 5.78 -17.04 1.21
N ASP A 323 6.36 -18.19 0.82
CA ASP A 323 7.72 -18.58 1.24
C ASP A 323 8.77 -17.57 0.74
N TRP A 324 8.50 -16.90 -0.39
CA TRP A 324 9.38 -15.86 -0.97
C TRP A 324 9.09 -14.45 -0.45
N GLY A 325 8.07 -14.32 0.41
CA GLY A 325 7.70 -13.05 1.02
C GLY A 325 6.78 -12.18 0.16
N TYR A 326 5.98 -12.80 -0.66
CA TYR A 326 4.98 -12.12 -1.47
C TYR A 326 3.57 -12.56 -1.11
N HIS A 327 2.66 -11.59 -1.04
CA HIS A 327 1.21 -11.77 -1.02
C HIS A 327 0.70 -11.63 -2.44
N TYR A 328 -0.20 -12.50 -2.89
CA TYR A 328 -0.76 -12.32 -4.22
C TYR A 328 -2.28 -12.15 -4.18
N PHE A 329 -2.76 -11.35 -5.11
CA PHE A 329 -4.17 -11.03 -5.21
C PHE A 329 -4.65 -11.28 -6.63
N ASP A 330 -5.64 -12.13 -6.75
CA ASP A 330 -6.52 -12.15 -7.92
C ASP A 330 -7.61 -11.08 -7.74
N TRP A 331 -8.79 -11.31 -8.26
CA TRP A 331 -9.94 -10.42 -8.14
C TRP A 331 -11.23 -11.22 -7.93
N ASN A 332 -12.24 -10.58 -7.39
CA ASN A 332 -13.57 -11.16 -7.28
C ASN A 332 -14.65 -10.28 -7.94
N VAL A 333 -14.20 -9.20 -8.59
CA VAL A 333 -15.01 -8.35 -9.45
C VAL A 333 -14.22 -8.06 -10.72
N ASP A 334 -14.68 -8.55 -11.86
CA ASP A 334 -14.05 -8.29 -13.15
C ASP A 334 -14.82 -7.18 -13.87
N SER A 335 -14.15 -6.08 -14.21
CA SER A 335 -14.71 -5.01 -15.02
C SER A 335 -14.83 -5.40 -16.50
N CYS A 336 -14.11 -6.45 -16.90
CA CYS A 336 -13.97 -6.91 -18.27
C CYS A 336 -13.42 -5.86 -19.26
N ASP A 337 -12.69 -4.86 -18.75
CA ASP A 337 -12.15 -3.75 -19.56
C ASP A 337 -11.09 -4.20 -20.56
N ALA A 338 -10.28 -5.21 -20.22
CA ALA A 338 -9.30 -5.82 -21.13
C ALA A 338 -9.92 -6.80 -22.14
N GLY A 339 -11.15 -7.27 -21.89
CA GLY A 339 -11.87 -8.19 -22.76
C GLY A 339 -13.31 -8.39 -22.31
N GLY A 340 -14.25 -8.45 -23.23
CA GLY A 340 -15.68 -8.66 -22.93
C GLY A 340 -16.51 -7.38 -22.86
N ALA A 341 -16.05 -6.32 -22.19
CA ALA A 341 -16.73 -5.02 -22.23
C ALA A 341 -16.47 -4.32 -23.58
N ARG A 342 -17.53 -3.82 -24.20
CA ARG A 342 -17.47 -3.08 -25.48
C ARG A 342 -17.40 -1.57 -25.26
N SER A 343 -17.81 -1.09 -24.08
CA SER A 343 -17.94 0.32 -23.74
C SER A 343 -17.67 0.58 -22.26
N ALA A 344 -17.50 1.85 -21.88
CA ALA A 344 -17.46 2.28 -20.48
C ALA A 344 -18.77 1.93 -19.72
N ALA A 345 -19.91 1.92 -20.42
CA ALA A 345 -21.18 1.52 -19.83
C ALA A 345 -21.20 0.02 -19.46
N ASP A 346 -20.59 -0.84 -20.29
CA ASP A 346 -20.43 -2.26 -19.97
C ASP A 346 -19.50 -2.47 -18.80
N THR A 347 -18.36 -1.77 -18.80
CA THR A 347 -17.36 -1.79 -17.70
C THR A 347 -18.02 -1.38 -16.38
N PHE A 348 -18.79 -0.29 -16.38
CA PHE A 348 -19.56 0.12 -15.21
C PHE A 348 -20.60 -0.91 -14.79
N ARG A 349 -21.34 -1.52 -15.75
CA ARG A 349 -22.36 -2.54 -15.46
C ARG A 349 -21.74 -3.77 -14.81
N ASN A 350 -20.59 -4.24 -15.30
CA ASN A 350 -19.87 -5.38 -14.74
C ASN A 350 -19.41 -5.09 -13.31
N PHE A 351 -18.82 -3.93 -13.09
CA PHE A 351 -18.47 -3.48 -11.73
C PHE A 351 -19.70 -3.46 -10.81
N LYS A 352 -20.79 -2.79 -11.21
CA LYS A 352 -22.02 -2.68 -10.42
C LYS A 352 -22.59 -4.05 -10.03
N ASN A 353 -22.59 -4.99 -10.95
CA ASN A 353 -23.15 -6.34 -10.74
C ASN A 353 -22.21 -7.23 -9.92
N GLY A 354 -20.89 -6.94 -9.91
CA GLY A 354 -19.88 -7.75 -9.22
C GLY A 354 -19.69 -7.39 -7.77
N ILE A 355 -19.89 -6.13 -7.36
CA ILE A 355 -19.66 -5.71 -5.98
C ILE A 355 -20.76 -6.20 -5.05
N LEU A 356 -20.36 -6.74 -3.89
CA LEU A 356 -21.27 -7.29 -2.88
C LEU A 356 -20.96 -6.70 -1.50
N LYS A 357 -22.02 -6.49 -0.71
CA LYS A 357 -21.92 -6.11 0.70
C LYS A 357 -21.36 -7.25 1.56
N GLY A 358 -20.75 -6.91 2.68
CA GLY A 358 -20.24 -7.87 3.65
C GLY A 358 -18.87 -8.45 3.34
N ARG A 359 -18.22 -8.03 2.24
CA ARG A 359 -16.89 -8.51 1.84
C ARG A 359 -15.99 -7.42 1.29
N GLY A 360 -14.71 -7.71 1.15
CA GLY A 360 -13.77 -6.99 0.30
C GLY A 360 -14.03 -7.30 -1.19
N ASN A 361 -14.15 -6.27 -2.01
CA ASN A 361 -14.37 -6.36 -3.44
C ASN A 361 -13.11 -5.90 -4.16
N VAL A 362 -12.30 -6.85 -4.61
CA VAL A 362 -11.10 -6.58 -5.42
C VAL A 362 -11.52 -6.48 -6.87
N VAL A 363 -11.44 -5.28 -7.42
CA VAL A 363 -11.92 -4.95 -8.78
C VAL A 363 -10.75 -4.94 -9.74
N LEU A 364 -10.76 -5.84 -10.72
CA LEU A 364 -9.79 -5.86 -11.81
C LEU A 364 -10.14 -4.79 -12.85
N MET A 365 -9.16 -3.94 -13.11
CA MET A 365 -9.11 -2.98 -14.22
C MET A 365 -7.66 -2.88 -14.71
N HIS A 366 -7.45 -2.18 -15.81
CA HIS A 366 -6.13 -2.00 -16.39
C HIS A 366 -5.88 -0.53 -16.73
N ASP A 367 -4.62 -0.11 -16.62
CA ASP A 367 -4.17 1.22 -17.03
C ASP A 367 -3.17 1.20 -18.21
N TYR A 368 -3.27 0.14 -19.04
CA TYR A 368 -2.52 0.09 -20.30
C TYR A 368 -2.94 1.21 -21.28
N TYR A 369 -2.17 1.39 -22.34
CA TYR A 369 -2.34 2.49 -23.27
C TYR A 369 -3.74 2.54 -23.92
N LYS A 370 -4.41 3.70 -23.79
CA LYS A 370 -5.74 3.99 -24.34
C LYS A 370 -6.86 3.07 -23.83
N ASN A 371 -6.86 2.71 -22.56
CA ASN A 371 -8.00 2.02 -21.95
C ASN A 371 -9.12 3.03 -21.57
N ASP A 372 -9.72 3.65 -22.58
CA ASP A 372 -10.78 4.65 -22.42
C ASP A 372 -12.03 4.05 -21.73
N LYS A 373 -12.28 2.75 -21.88
CA LYS A 373 -13.40 2.07 -21.21
C LYS A 373 -13.31 2.19 -19.68
N THR A 374 -12.12 1.99 -19.13
CA THR A 374 -11.87 2.18 -17.69
C THR A 374 -11.89 3.65 -17.32
N ILE A 375 -11.20 4.50 -18.07
CA ILE A 375 -11.10 5.95 -17.78
C ILE A 375 -12.51 6.56 -17.70
N ASP A 376 -13.35 6.32 -18.70
CA ASP A 376 -14.67 6.92 -18.80
C ASP A 376 -15.70 6.32 -17.82
N ALA A 377 -15.47 5.08 -17.34
CA ALA A 377 -16.34 4.43 -16.35
C ALA A 377 -15.98 4.79 -14.91
N LEU A 378 -14.70 5.10 -14.61
CA LEU A 378 -14.14 5.11 -13.27
C LEU A 378 -14.84 6.11 -12.33
N ASP A 379 -15.08 7.34 -12.79
CA ASP A 379 -15.76 8.36 -11.95
C ASP A 379 -17.16 7.86 -11.53
N LYS A 380 -17.91 7.29 -12.46
CA LYS A 380 -19.25 6.73 -12.20
C LYS A 380 -19.21 5.52 -11.26
N MET A 381 -18.18 4.66 -11.37
CA MET A 381 -17.98 3.53 -10.46
C MET A 381 -17.76 4.02 -9.03
N ILE A 382 -16.90 5.02 -8.85
CA ILE A 382 -16.59 5.59 -7.54
C ILE A 382 -17.84 6.23 -6.92
N GLN A 383 -18.55 7.08 -7.68
CA GLN A 383 -19.78 7.73 -7.20
C GLN A 383 -20.84 6.70 -6.82
N TYR A 384 -21.00 5.64 -7.61
CA TYR A 384 -21.93 4.57 -7.32
C TYR A 384 -21.54 3.83 -6.02
N GLY A 385 -20.28 3.43 -5.88
CA GLY A 385 -19.79 2.73 -4.69
C GLY A 385 -19.99 3.57 -3.41
N LYS A 386 -19.66 4.87 -3.45
CA LYS A 386 -19.91 5.79 -2.34
C LYS A 386 -21.39 5.89 -2.00
N LYS A 387 -22.24 6.06 -3.00
CA LYS A 387 -23.72 6.11 -2.81
C LYS A 387 -24.26 4.83 -2.18
N GLN A 388 -23.65 3.68 -2.47
CA GLN A 388 -24.00 2.40 -1.87
C GLN A 388 -23.36 2.19 -0.49
N GLY A 389 -22.63 3.17 0.06
CA GLY A 389 -22.01 3.09 1.38
C GLY A 389 -20.79 2.14 1.42
N PHE A 390 -20.06 1.97 0.30
CA PHE A 390 -18.78 1.29 0.30
C PHE A 390 -17.65 2.24 0.67
N THR A 391 -16.66 1.70 1.39
CA THR A 391 -15.38 2.37 1.64
C THR A 391 -14.37 1.94 0.58
N PHE A 392 -13.62 2.89 0.02
CA PHE A 392 -12.54 2.60 -0.92
C PHE A 392 -11.19 2.58 -0.20
N LEU A 393 -10.45 1.49 -0.30
CA LEU A 393 -9.13 1.32 0.29
C LEU A 393 -8.13 0.77 -0.74
N PRO A 394 -6.83 1.09 -0.62
CA PRO A 394 -5.81 0.37 -1.37
C PRO A 394 -5.55 -0.99 -0.74
N ILE A 395 -5.13 -1.98 -1.53
CA ILE A 395 -4.63 -3.26 -1.04
C ILE A 395 -3.29 -3.04 -0.33
N THR A 396 -3.12 -3.71 0.79
CA THR A 396 -1.87 -3.77 1.54
C THR A 396 -1.49 -5.23 1.81
N ALA A 397 -0.30 -5.49 2.31
CA ALA A 397 0.12 -6.83 2.70
C ALA A 397 -0.74 -7.46 3.82
N SER A 398 -1.64 -6.70 4.44
CA SER A 398 -2.56 -7.16 5.47
C SER A 398 -4.02 -7.26 5.02
N THR A 399 -4.30 -6.92 3.77
CA THR A 399 -5.63 -7.13 3.18
C THR A 399 -5.88 -8.63 3.02
N ASP A 400 -7.11 -9.08 3.32
CA ASP A 400 -7.51 -10.47 3.10
C ASP A 400 -7.32 -10.80 1.62
N GLU A 401 -6.49 -11.79 1.33
CA GLU A 401 -6.15 -12.18 -0.04
C GLU A 401 -7.37 -12.78 -0.77
N VAL A 402 -7.51 -12.44 -2.03
CA VAL A 402 -8.52 -13.02 -2.93
C VAL A 402 -7.79 -13.88 -3.95
N HIS A 403 -8.10 -15.17 -3.97
CA HIS A 403 -7.48 -16.16 -4.85
C HIS A 403 -8.52 -16.82 -5.74
N HIS A 404 -8.16 -17.04 -6.99
CA HIS A 404 -8.89 -17.91 -7.90
C HIS A 404 -8.51 -19.39 -7.67
N GLY A 405 -9.36 -20.31 -8.14
CA GLY A 405 -8.96 -21.70 -8.30
C GLY A 405 -7.85 -21.82 -9.36
N VAL A 406 -6.82 -22.59 -9.05
CA VAL A 406 -5.69 -22.79 -9.97
C VAL A 406 -6.05 -23.79 -11.07
N ASN A 407 -5.86 -23.44 -12.33
CA ASN A 407 -6.20 -24.25 -13.50
C ASN A 407 -4.99 -24.99 -14.12
N ASN A 408 -3.79 -24.82 -13.56
CA ASN A 408 -2.55 -25.42 -14.08
C ASN A 408 -1.54 -25.74 -12.97
#